data_082958817b4d8f8677c2376fb114552f
#
_entry.id   082958817b4d8f8677c2376fb114552f
#
_cell.length_a   1.000
_cell.length_b   1.000
_cell.length_c   1.000
_cell.angle_alpha   90.00
_cell.angle_beta   90.00
_cell.angle_gamma   90.00
#
_symmetry.space_group_name_H-M   'P 1'
#
loop_
_entity.id
_entity.type
_entity.pdbx_description
1 polymer ?
#
loop_
_entity_poly.entity_id
_entity_poly.type
_entity_poly.pdbx_seq_one_letter_code
_entity_poly.pdbx_strand_id
1 'polypeptide(L)'
;MIIFALIFGAIAIFTSFIYIEKVLPRLLCTFISGVILVGSIGGIVGNYYDHFGMHKVTETTIQKIYSADTTGKMNMILFQPIGTAGKENVYIFTRHENAKKVSHTKANEYTSNKITLTKGSEATLKTTKVRWQYKSNAYKFWFGIANNNNKLIKRTNRFYIPKNWFVLSTQQAKELKKKMSSSSFQAKAKEEAAAYVESKIKAAIVQDPSLMTDKNRQKKLTQQLAAEYQAKLLKETVSKIK
;
A
#
# COMPACT_ATOMS: atom_id res chain seq x y z
N MET A 1 12.05 -30.57 11.65
CA MET A 1 12.65 -31.90 12.01
C MET A 1 14.08 -32.11 11.50
N ILE A 2 14.53 -31.41 10.50
CA ILE A 2 15.88 -31.60 9.91
C ILE A 2 17.02 -31.41 10.92
N ILE A 3 16.87 -30.52 11.92
CA ILE A 3 17.85 -30.33 12.99
C ILE A 3 18.01 -31.58 13.84
N PHE A 4 16.93 -32.30 14.10
CA PHE A 4 17.02 -33.56 14.81
C PHE A 4 17.74 -34.65 14.00
N ALA A 5 17.52 -34.69 12.67
CA ALA A 5 18.29 -35.58 11.80
C ALA A 5 19.78 -35.22 11.77
N LEU A 6 20.13 -33.92 11.79
CA LEU A 6 21.50 -33.44 11.88
C LEU A 6 22.15 -33.90 13.21
N ILE A 7 21.50 -33.66 14.35
CA ILE A 7 21.98 -34.05 15.68
C ILE A 7 22.13 -35.57 15.76
N PHE A 8 21.11 -36.32 15.28
CA PHE A 8 21.17 -37.77 15.24
C PHE A 8 22.34 -38.30 14.40
N GLY A 9 22.56 -37.70 13.20
CA GLY A 9 23.69 -38.05 12.34
C GLY A 9 25.04 -37.84 13.03
N ALA A 10 25.19 -36.72 13.74
CA ALA A 10 26.42 -36.40 14.46
C ALA A 10 26.68 -37.40 15.62
N ILE A 11 25.65 -37.66 16.42
CA ILE A 11 25.75 -38.67 17.53
C ILE A 11 26.02 -40.05 16.96
N ALA A 12 25.33 -40.44 15.88
CA ALA A 12 25.48 -41.73 15.26
C ALA A 12 26.88 -42.00 14.68
N ILE A 13 27.51 -40.95 14.08
CA ILE A 13 28.91 -41.02 13.64
C ILE A 13 29.81 -41.31 14.82
N PHE A 14 29.68 -40.53 15.90
CA PHE A 14 30.52 -40.67 17.09
C PHE A 14 30.36 -42.03 17.72
N THR A 15 29.12 -42.49 17.93
CA THR A 15 28.85 -43.81 18.55
C THR A 15 29.31 -44.97 17.65
N SER A 16 29.08 -44.90 16.34
CA SER A 16 29.52 -45.93 15.39
C SER A 16 31.03 -46.07 15.38
N PHE A 17 31.76 -44.97 15.45
CA PHE A 17 33.23 -44.97 15.43
C PHE A 17 33.85 -45.54 16.71
N ILE A 18 33.24 -45.27 17.88
CA ILE A 18 33.81 -45.65 19.16
C ILE A 18 33.35 -47.04 19.60
N TYR A 19 32.07 -47.39 19.44
CA TYR A 19 31.49 -48.61 20.06
C TYR A 19 31.47 -49.82 19.12
N ILE A 20 31.63 -49.64 17.80
CA ILE A 20 31.60 -50.78 16.88
C ILE A 20 33.02 -51.32 16.65
N GLU A 21 33.31 -52.46 17.20
CA GLU A 21 34.66 -53.10 17.12
C GLU A 21 34.96 -53.65 15.73
N LYS A 22 33.95 -54.30 15.06
CA LYS A 22 34.14 -54.87 13.73
C LYS A 22 34.28 -53.79 12.65
N VAL A 23 35.30 -53.89 11.82
CA VAL A 23 35.66 -52.85 10.81
C VAL A 23 34.55 -52.64 9.80
N LEU A 24 33.99 -53.69 9.20
CA LEU A 24 33.00 -53.57 8.13
C LEU A 24 31.69 -52.90 8.61
N PRO A 25 31.02 -53.32 9.68
CA PRO A 25 29.82 -52.65 10.18
C PRO A 25 30.13 -51.24 10.70
N ARG A 26 31.30 -50.97 11.29
CA ARG A 26 31.74 -49.62 11.69
C ARG A 26 31.78 -48.67 10.50
N LEU A 27 32.44 -49.05 9.40
CA LEU A 27 32.52 -48.26 8.18
C LEU A 27 31.15 -47.97 7.59
N LEU A 28 30.29 -49.00 7.51
CA LEU A 28 28.92 -48.86 6.98
C LEU A 28 28.06 -47.92 7.79
N CYS A 29 28.03 -48.08 9.13
CA CYS A 29 27.26 -47.20 10.00
C CYS A 29 27.79 -45.77 10.01
N THR A 30 29.12 -45.57 10.02
CA THR A 30 29.74 -44.25 9.94
C THR A 30 29.43 -43.57 8.61
N PHE A 31 29.47 -44.32 7.50
CA PHE A 31 29.10 -43.78 6.17
C PHE A 31 27.66 -43.35 6.09
N ILE A 32 26.71 -44.21 6.54
CA ILE A 32 25.27 -43.88 6.55
C ILE A 32 25.02 -42.66 7.42
N SER A 33 25.60 -42.57 8.62
CA SER A 33 25.46 -41.45 9.52
C SER A 33 26.06 -40.16 8.93
N GLY A 34 27.17 -40.30 8.22
CA GLY A 34 27.80 -39.20 7.46
C GLY A 34 26.89 -38.68 6.36
N VAL A 35 26.24 -39.53 5.59
CA VAL A 35 25.26 -39.14 4.58
C VAL A 35 24.07 -38.39 5.20
N ILE A 36 23.58 -38.87 6.35
CA ILE A 36 22.48 -38.20 7.09
C ILE A 36 22.94 -36.80 7.54
N LEU A 37 24.14 -36.67 8.10
CA LEU A 37 24.69 -35.41 8.57
C LEU A 37 24.84 -34.43 7.43
N VAL A 38 25.59 -34.80 6.38
CA VAL A 38 25.87 -33.94 5.21
C VAL A 38 24.58 -33.61 4.48
N GLY A 39 23.69 -34.58 4.29
CA GLY A 39 22.37 -34.35 3.66
C GLY A 39 21.49 -33.37 4.45
N SER A 40 21.54 -33.44 5.80
CA SER A 40 20.81 -32.50 6.67
C SER A 40 21.38 -31.09 6.54
N ILE A 41 22.71 -30.91 6.49
CA ILE A 41 23.37 -29.61 6.29
C ILE A 41 22.98 -29.08 4.91
N GLY A 42 23.12 -29.88 3.84
CA GLY A 42 22.78 -29.49 2.49
C GLY A 42 21.30 -29.10 2.35
N GLY A 43 20.41 -29.86 3.01
CA GLY A 43 18.99 -29.55 3.05
C GLY A 43 18.67 -28.23 3.75
N ILE A 44 19.33 -27.95 4.89
CA ILE A 44 19.17 -26.67 5.62
C ILE A 44 19.64 -25.49 4.74
N VAL A 45 20.83 -25.61 4.17
CA VAL A 45 21.44 -24.57 3.30
C VAL A 45 20.56 -24.33 2.07
N GLY A 46 20.18 -25.41 1.36
CA GLY A 46 19.31 -25.31 0.18
C GLY A 46 17.94 -24.72 0.49
N ASN A 47 17.32 -25.06 1.64
CA ASN A 47 16.06 -24.45 2.04
C ASN A 47 16.21 -22.96 2.38
N TYR A 48 17.30 -22.58 3.05
CA TYR A 48 17.51 -21.21 3.50
C TYR A 48 17.88 -20.26 2.36
N TYR A 49 18.82 -20.64 1.49
CA TYR A 49 19.32 -19.80 0.40
C TYR A 49 18.57 -20.00 -0.91
N ASP A 50 18.34 -21.26 -1.32
CA ASP A 50 17.77 -21.61 -2.62
C ASP A 50 16.26 -21.89 -2.56
N HIS A 51 15.68 -21.75 -1.34
CA HIS A 51 14.26 -21.99 -1.10
C HIS A 51 13.81 -23.39 -1.52
N PHE A 52 14.69 -24.40 -1.37
CA PHE A 52 14.39 -25.79 -1.66
C PHE A 52 13.13 -26.26 -0.91
N GLY A 53 12.22 -26.90 -1.64
CA GLY A 53 10.92 -27.31 -1.09
C GLY A 53 9.87 -26.22 -0.94
N MET A 54 10.15 -24.99 -1.47
CA MET A 54 9.24 -23.85 -1.44
C MET A 54 8.79 -23.45 -2.85
N HIS A 55 7.73 -22.65 -2.93
CA HIS A 55 7.24 -22.01 -4.14
C HIS A 55 6.72 -20.61 -3.84
N LYS A 56 6.63 -19.77 -4.87
CA LYS A 56 6.10 -18.41 -4.76
C LYS A 56 4.58 -18.45 -4.88
N VAL A 57 3.91 -17.86 -3.91
CA VAL A 57 2.45 -17.67 -3.93
C VAL A 57 2.14 -16.19 -4.06
N THR A 58 1.23 -15.86 -4.97
CA THR A 58 0.77 -14.50 -5.20
C THR A 58 -0.64 -14.34 -4.66
N GLU A 59 -0.80 -13.42 -3.73
CA GLU A 59 -2.07 -13.02 -3.14
C GLU A 59 -2.41 -11.61 -3.60
N THR A 60 -3.61 -11.40 -4.14
CA THR A 60 -4.09 -10.08 -4.55
C THR A 60 -5.34 -9.72 -3.77
N THR A 61 -5.33 -8.55 -3.15
CA THR A 61 -6.45 -7.98 -2.42
C THR A 61 -6.80 -6.62 -3.00
N ILE A 62 -8.09 -6.38 -3.23
CA ILE A 62 -8.61 -5.08 -3.66
C ILE A 62 -9.48 -4.55 -2.53
N GLN A 63 -9.27 -3.31 -2.13
CA GLN A 63 -10.07 -2.64 -1.10
C GLN A 63 -10.39 -1.22 -1.53
N LYS A 64 -11.59 -0.74 -1.17
CA LYS A 64 -11.95 0.67 -1.27
C LYS A 64 -11.13 1.47 -0.27
N ILE A 65 -10.72 2.65 -0.68
CA ILE A 65 -10.01 3.60 0.16
C ILE A 65 -10.71 4.95 0.13
N TYR A 66 -10.45 5.75 1.15
CA TYR A 66 -11.08 7.03 1.35
C TYR A 66 -10.02 8.13 1.50
N SER A 67 -10.46 9.37 1.44
CA SER A 67 -9.62 10.54 1.49
C SER A 67 -8.73 10.57 2.74
N ALA A 68 -7.51 11.07 2.57
CA ALA A 68 -6.63 11.42 3.69
C ALA A 68 -7.12 12.67 4.46
N ASP A 69 -8.01 13.45 3.86
CA ASP A 69 -8.68 14.56 4.56
C ASP A 69 -9.80 14.02 5.46
N THR A 70 -9.52 13.97 6.75
CA THR A 70 -10.49 13.53 7.77
C THR A 70 -11.60 14.53 8.04
N THR A 71 -11.54 15.74 7.47
CA THR A 71 -12.59 16.77 7.60
C THR A 71 -13.70 16.59 6.56
N GLY A 72 -13.51 15.72 5.56
CA GLY A 72 -14.48 15.45 4.51
C GLY A 72 -14.64 16.56 3.47
N LYS A 73 -13.81 17.61 3.54
CA LYS A 73 -13.90 18.78 2.64
C LYS A 73 -13.31 18.51 1.25
N MET A 74 -12.34 17.62 1.19
CA MET A 74 -11.60 17.34 -0.05
C MET A 74 -11.29 15.86 -0.21
N ASN A 75 -11.38 15.40 -1.46
CA ASN A 75 -10.93 14.06 -1.80
C ASN A 75 -9.46 14.11 -2.17
N MET A 76 -8.59 13.54 -1.33
CA MET A 76 -7.16 13.54 -1.57
C MET A 76 -6.48 12.28 -1.06
N ILE A 77 -5.39 11.94 -1.73
CA ILE A 77 -4.37 11.02 -1.24
C ILE A 77 -3.09 11.83 -1.03
N LEU A 78 -2.44 11.63 0.09
CA LEU A 78 -1.17 12.28 0.37
C LEU A 78 -0.02 11.32 0.13
N PHE A 79 1.15 11.88 -0.18
CA PHE A 79 2.37 11.12 -0.25
C PHE A 79 3.52 11.82 0.48
N GLN A 80 4.41 11.00 1.01
CA GLN A 80 5.68 11.42 1.61
C GLN A 80 6.79 10.73 0.83
N PRO A 81 7.69 11.48 0.15
CA PRO A 81 8.89 10.91 -0.45
C PRO A 81 9.77 10.28 0.63
N ILE A 82 10.36 9.13 0.32
CA ILE A 82 11.30 8.42 1.16
C ILE A 82 12.60 8.15 0.38
N GLY A 83 13.70 8.04 1.14
CA GLY A 83 15.03 7.88 0.55
C GLY A 83 15.58 9.15 -0.09
N THR A 84 16.87 9.16 -0.37
CA THR A 84 17.60 10.30 -0.94
C THR A 84 17.29 10.53 -2.41
N ALA A 85 16.85 9.51 -3.13
CA ALA A 85 16.56 9.58 -4.56
C ALA A 85 15.14 10.11 -4.89
N GLY A 86 14.24 10.27 -3.90
CA GLY A 86 12.88 10.80 -4.08
C GLY A 86 11.97 9.97 -5.00
N LYS A 87 12.42 8.77 -5.41
CA LYS A 87 11.67 7.90 -6.34
C LYS A 87 10.62 7.04 -5.66
N GLU A 88 10.73 6.86 -4.35
CA GLU A 88 9.81 6.04 -3.57
C GLU A 88 8.94 6.91 -2.68
N ASN A 89 7.65 6.61 -2.66
CA ASN A 89 6.67 7.36 -1.90
C ASN A 89 5.90 6.46 -0.95
N VAL A 90 5.71 6.91 0.28
CA VAL A 90 4.71 6.37 1.21
C VAL A 90 3.42 7.12 0.99
N TYR A 91 2.33 6.40 0.74
CA TYR A 91 1.01 7.00 0.53
C TYR A 91 0.18 6.93 1.80
N ILE A 92 -0.56 8.03 2.05
CA ILE A 92 -1.40 8.24 3.22
C ILE A 92 -2.85 8.37 2.74
N PHE A 93 -3.74 7.58 3.34
CA PHE A 93 -5.15 7.48 2.98
C PHE A 93 -5.95 6.97 4.18
N THR A 94 -7.28 6.90 4.11
CA THR A 94 -8.07 6.21 5.12
C THR A 94 -8.68 4.92 4.56
N ARG A 95 -8.90 3.92 5.43
CA ARG A 95 -9.48 2.61 5.05
C ARG A 95 -10.99 2.56 5.22
N HIS A 96 -11.52 3.46 6.02
CA HIS A 96 -12.95 3.54 6.30
C HIS A 96 -13.41 4.98 6.08
N GLU A 97 -14.64 5.11 5.67
CA GLU A 97 -15.30 6.41 5.56
C GLU A 97 -15.34 7.08 6.94
N ASN A 98 -15.10 8.38 6.99
CA ASN A 98 -15.09 9.17 8.23
C ASN A 98 -14.10 8.68 9.33
N ALA A 99 -13.07 7.92 8.93
CA ALA A 99 -12.06 7.48 9.88
C ALA A 99 -11.27 8.67 10.44
N LYS A 100 -11.12 8.73 11.75
CA LYS A 100 -10.32 9.76 12.45
C LYS A 100 -8.81 9.56 12.29
N LYS A 101 -8.38 8.34 11.96
CA LYS A 101 -6.97 7.98 11.82
C LYS A 101 -6.66 7.62 10.36
N VAL A 102 -5.59 8.18 9.84
CA VAL A 102 -5.06 7.84 8.53
C VAL A 102 -4.26 6.53 8.58
N SER A 103 -4.23 5.83 7.47
CA SER A 103 -3.39 4.67 7.22
C SER A 103 -2.29 5.06 6.23
N HIS A 104 -1.17 4.36 6.28
CA HIS A 104 -0.07 4.57 5.33
C HIS A 104 0.45 3.23 4.77
N THR A 105 1.07 3.29 3.60
CA THR A 105 1.80 2.15 3.05
C THR A 105 3.09 1.92 3.82
N LYS A 106 3.62 0.70 3.76
CA LYS A 106 4.90 0.40 4.44
C LYS A 106 6.08 1.01 3.67
N ALA A 107 7.00 1.60 4.42
CA ALA A 107 8.28 2.09 3.93
C ALA A 107 9.34 1.01 4.11
N ASN A 108 9.46 0.10 3.14
CA ASN A 108 10.51 -0.92 3.13
C ASN A 108 10.87 -1.31 1.70
N GLU A 109 12.03 -1.90 1.51
CA GLU A 109 12.59 -2.32 0.23
C GLU A 109 11.72 -3.31 -0.57
N TYR A 110 10.86 -4.07 0.13
CA TYR A 110 9.95 -5.05 -0.50
C TYR A 110 8.66 -4.43 -1.02
N THR A 111 8.40 -3.15 -0.74
CA THR A 111 7.11 -2.52 -1.06
C THR A 111 7.28 -1.43 -2.12
N SER A 112 6.63 -1.59 -3.26
CA SER A 112 6.51 -0.55 -4.27
C SER A 112 5.09 -0.02 -4.35
N ASN A 113 4.97 1.29 -4.54
CA ASN A 113 3.70 1.99 -4.60
C ASN A 113 3.57 2.72 -5.94
N LYS A 114 2.39 2.59 -6.60
CA LYS A 114 2.09 3.28 -7.86
C LYS A 114 0.69 3.88 -7.83
N ILE A 115 0.54 5.07 -8.42
CA ILE A 115 -0.76 5.69 -8.65
C ILE A 115 -1.14 5.52 -10.12
N THR A 116 -2.42 5.26 -10.35
CA THR A 116 -3.06 5.24 -11.66
C THR A 116 -4.34 6.07 -11.57
N LEU A 117 -4.45 7.12 -12.37
CA LEU A 117 -5.69 7.89 -12.44
C LEU A 117 -6.73 7.13 -13.26
N THR A 118 -7.96 7.10 -12.75
CA THR A 118 -9.08 6.39 -13.38
C THR A 118 -10.27 7.32 -13.64
N LYS A 119 -11.14 6.92 -14.57
CA LYS A 119 -12.44 7.58 -14.79
C LYS A 119 -13.53 7.12 -13.81
N GLY A 120 -13.24 6.09 -13.01
CA GLY A 120 -14.18 5.60 -11.98
C GLY A 120 -14.46 6.63 -10.91
N SER A 121 -15.54 6.46 -10.17
CA SER A 121 -15.94 7.34 -9.06
C SER A 121 -15.32 6.98 -7.72
N GLU A 122 -14.86 5.74 -7.57
CA GLU A 122 -14.32 5.22 -6.32
C GLU A 122 -12.81 5.06 -6.35
N ALA A 123 -12.17 5.45 -5.25
CA ALA A 123 -10.75 5.18 -5.06
C ALA A 123 -10.52 3.78 -4.50
N THR A 124 -9.64 3.01 -5.13
CA THR A 124 -9.34 1.64 -4.71
C THR A 124 -7.84 1.39 -4.62
N LEU A 125 -7.47 0.49 -3.71
CA LEU A 125 -6.12 0.01 -3.53
C LEU A 125 -6.06 -1.48 -3.86
N LYS A 126 -5.34 -1.82 -4.93
CA LYS A 126 -4.97 -3.20 -5.26
C LYS A 126 -3.60 -3.50 -4.67
N THR A 127 -3.56 -4.41 -3.70
CA THR A 127 -2.32 -4.89 -3.09
C THR A 127 -2.02 -6.30 -3.59
N THR A 128 -0.89 -6.47 -4.24
CA THR A 128 -0.37 -7.77 -4.67
C THR A 128 0.85 -8.10 -3.81
N LYS A 129 0.81 -9.23 -3.13
CA LYS A 129 1.90 -9.74 -2.28
C LYS A 129 2.40 -11.06 -2.86
N VAL A 130 3.70 -11.18 -3.04
CA VAL A 130 4.37 -12.43 -3.39
C VAL A 130 5.12 -12.91 -2.16
N ARG A 131 4.90 -14.17 -1.80
CA ARG A 131 5.47 -14.80 -0.59
C ARG A 131 6.02 -16.18 -0.90
N TRP A 132 6.99 -16.61 -0.11
CA TRP A 132 7.44 -17.99 -0.12
C TRP A 132 6.51 -18.86 0.74
N GLN A 133 6.09 -20.01 0.20
CA GLN A 133 5.36 -21.03 0.95
C GLN A 133 5.94 -22.40 0.68
N TYR A 134 5.86 -23.31 1.66
CA TYR A 134 6.27 -24.69 1.43
C TYR A 134 5.33 -25.39 0.44
N LYS A 135 5.90 -26.20 -0.47
CA LYS A 135 5.15 -26.97 -1.48
C LYS A 135 4.21 -27.99 -0.86
N SER A 136 4.55 -28.52 0.33
CA SER A 136 3.74 -29.50 1.03
C SER A 136 3.98 -29.45 2.54
N ASN A 137 3.09 -30.12 3.30
CA ASN A 137 3.25 -30.29 4.73
C ASN A 137 4.52 -31.08 5.09
N ALA A 138 5.00 -31.97 4.22
CA ALA A 138 6.25 -32.69 4.43
C ALA A 138 7.45 -31.73 4.43
N TYR A 139 7.54 -30.82 3.46
CA TYR A 139 8.58 -29.80 3.46
C TYR A 139 8.48 -28.87 4.66
N LYS A 140 7.26 -28.45 5.04
CA LYS A 140 7.03 -27.64 6.23
C LYS A 140 7.46 -28.39 7.51
N PHE A 141 7.20 -29.66 7.62
CA PHE A 141 7.62 -30.50 8.75
C PHE A 141 9.14 -30.60 8.86
N TRP A 142 9.83 -30.83 7.74
CA TRP A 142 11.29 -30.93 7.74
C TRP A 142 11.99 -29.58 7.97
N PHE A 143 11.55 -28.54 7.29
CA PHE A 143 12.28 -27.27 7.21
C PHE A 143 11.60 -26.10 7.97
N GLY A 144 10.42 -26.30 8.56
CA GLY A 144 9.63 -25.23 9.18
C GLY A 144 10.31 -24.47 10.31
N ILE A 145 11.34 -25.06 10.91
CA ILE A 145 12.15 -24.42 11.96
C ILE A 145 12.91 -23.19 11.45
N ALA A 146 13.23 -23.12 10.16
CA ALA A 146 13.89 -21.96 9.54
C ALA A 146 12.98 -20.73 9.45
N ASN A 147 11.70 -20.83 9.79
CA ASN A 147 10.70 -19.76 9.78
C ASN A 147 10.57 -19.00 8.45
N ASN A 148 10.86 -19.69 7.33
CA ASN A 148 10.81 -19.13 5.99
C ASN A 148 9.39 -19.11 5.39
N ASN A 149 8.42 -19.77 6.04
CA ASN A 149 7.04 -19.83 5.56
C ASN A 149 6.38 -18.45 5.61
N ASN A 150 5.69 -18.09 4.54
CA ASN A 150 5.04 -16.79 4.38
C ASN A 150 5.99 -15.59 4.34
N LYS A 151 7.30 -15.79 4.18
CA LYS A 151 8.27 -14.71 4.03
C LYS A 151 7.91 -13.85 2.81
N LEU A 152 7.79 -12.54 3.02
CA LEU A 152 7.44 -11.61 1.95
C LEU A 152 8.63 -11.43 1.00
N ILE A 153 8.37 -11.62 -0.29
CA ILE A 153 9.33 -11.36 -1.37
C ILE A 153 9.10 -9.95 -1.93
N LYS A 154 7.83 -9.64 -2.23
CA LYS A 154 7.45 -8.36 -2.85
C LYS A 154 6.02 -8.01 -2.50
N ARG A 155 5.80 -6.71 -2.27
CA ARG A 155 4.47 -6.11 -2.19
C ARG A 155 4.37 -5.00 -3.23
N THR A 156 3.33 -5.05 -4.05
CA THR A 156 3.01 -3.97 -4.99
C THR A 156 1.64 -3.41 -4.63
N ASN A 157 1.62 -2.13 -4.26
CA ASN A 157 0.41 -1.37 -4.03
C ASN A 157 0.12 -0.52 -5.26
N ARG A 158 -1.04 -0.73 -5.87
CA ARG A 158 -1.50 0.10 -6.98
C ARG A 158 -2.77 0.81 -6.57
N PHE A 159 -2.68 2.14 -6.49
CA PHE A 159 -3.78 3.03 -6.18
C PHE A 159 -4.49 3.43 -7.47
N TYR A 160 -5.76 3.13 -7.58
CA TYR A 160 -6.63 3.63 -8.65
C TYR A 160 -7.42 4.79 -8.09
N ILE A 161 -7.06 5.99 -8.53
CA ILE A 161 -7.56 7.25 -7.96
C ILE A 161 -8.41 7.97 -9.00
N PRO A 162 -9.65 8.37 -8.67
CA PRO A 162 -10.49 9.17 -9.55
C PRO A 162 -9.81 10.49 -9.95
N LYS A 163 -10.05 10.98 -11.18
CA LYS A 163 -9.46 12.22 -11.70
C LYS A 163 -9.83 13.48 -10.91
N ASN A 164 -10.91 13.43 -10.14
CA ASN A 164 -11.35 14.52 -9.28
C ASN A 164 -10.70 14.53 -7.89
N TRP A 165 -9.82 13.56 -7.61
CA TRP A 165 -9.02 13.54 -6.39
C TRP A 165 -7.71 14.30 -6.57
N PHE A 166 -7.22 14.87 -5.46
CA PHE A 166 -5.91 15.49 -5.42
C PHE A 166 -4.85 14.51 -4.93
N VAL A 167 -3.70 14.51 -5.61
CA VAL A 167 -2.50 13.77 -5.20
C VAL A 167 -1.46 14.80 -4.79
N LEU A 168 -1.23 14.95 -3.49
CA LEU A 168 -0.40 16.01 -2.91
C LEU A 168 0.67 15.41 -2.00
N SER A 169 1.84 16.05 -1.97
CA SER A 169 2.79 15.76 -0.90
C SER A 169 2.25 16.25 0.46
N THR A 170 2.77 15.70 1.55
CA THR A 170 2.43 16.17 2.89
C THR A 170 2.77 17.65 3.09
N GLN A 171 3.84 18.13 2.44
CA GLN A 171 4.23 19.54 2.47
C GLN A 171 3.21 20.41 1.69
N GLN A 172 2.88 20.03 0.46
CA GLN A 172 1.87 20.73 -0.34
C GLN A 172 0.51 20.80 0.36
N ALA A 173 0.11 19.72 1.05
CA ALA A 173 -1.13 19.72 1.82
C ALA A 173 -1.09 20.70 3.02
N LYS A 174 0.06 20.83 3.69
CA LYS A 174 0.25 21.83 4.76
C LYS A 174 0.18 23.26 4.22
N GLU A 175 0.83 23.53 3.10
CA GLU A 175 0.80 24.84 2.44
C GLU A 175 -0.60 25.20 1.96
N LEU A 176 -1.31 24.23 1.34
CA LEU A 176 -2.69 24.40 0.94
C LEU A 176 -3.58 24.76 2.14
N LYS A 177 -3.47 24.01 3.23
CA LYS A 177 -4.20 24.27 4.46
C LYS A 177 -3.91 25.67 5.01
N LYS A 178 -2.64 26.06 5.09
CA LYS A 178 -2.21 27.40 5.55
C LYS A 178 -2.81 28.50 4.69
N LYS A 179 -2.76 28.35 3.36
CA LYS A 179 -3.30 29.31 2.41
C LYS A 179 -4.81 29.44 2.53
N MET A 180 -5.53 28.32 2.57
CA MET A 180 -6.98 28.31 2.69
C MET A 180 -7.51 28.82 4.05
N SER A 181 -6.70 28.74 5.10
CA SER A 181 -7.08 29.26 6.44
C SER A 181 -6.75 30.74 6.64
N SER A 182 -6.03 31.38 5.71
CA SER A 182 -5.74 32.83 5.83
C SER A 182 -7.00 33.67 5.60
N SER A 183 -7.21 34.67 6.46
CA SER A 183 -8.36 35.57 6.38
C SER A 183 -8.44 36.32 5.05
N SER A 184 -7.30 36.75 4.52
CA SER A 184 -7.21 37.43 3.23
C SER A 184 -7.65 36.54 2.07
N PHE A 185 -7.22 35.27 2.06
CA PHE A 185 -7.64 34.31 1.03
C PHE A 185 -9.13 34.01 1.12
N GLN A 186 -9.67 33.82 2.34
CA GLN A 186 -11.09 33.55 2.53
C GLN A 186 -11.97 34.74 2.12
N ALA A 187 -11.57 35.97 2.45
CA ALA A 187 -12.28 37.17 2.04
C ALA A 187 -12.33 37.30 0.51
N LYS A 188 -11.18 37.18 -0.15
CA LYS A 188 -11.07 37.22 -1.62
C LYS A 188 -11.86 36.08 -2.29
N ALA A 189 -11.75 34.86 -1.77
CA ALA A 189 -12.50 33.72 -2.30
C ALA A 189 -14.02 33.89 -2.19
N LYS A 190 -14.50 34.51 -1.11
CA LYS A 190 -15.92 34.81 -0.91
C LYS A 190 -16.42 35.89 -1.89
N GLU A 191 -15.65 36.95 -2.10
CA GLU A 191 -15.97 38.02 -3.05
C GLU A 191 -16.00 37.49 -4.50
N GLU A 192 -14.97 36.76 -4.91
CA GLU A 192 -14.88 36.17 -6.25
C GLU A 192 -15.97 35.12 -6.49
N ALA A 193 -16.32 34.31 -5.46
CA ALA A 193 -17.43 33.37 -5.54
C ALA A 193 -18.78 34.08 -5.75
N ALA A 194 -19.02 35.15 -5.02
CA ALA A 194 -20.24 35.96 -5.16
C ALA A 194 -20.36 36.54 -6.56
N ALA A 195 -19.28 37.16 -7.08
CA ALA A 195 -19.24 37.69 -8.43
C ALA A 195 -19.44 36.65 -9.52
N TYR A 196 -18.82 35.47 -9.36
CA TYR A 196 -19.01 34.33 -10.28
C TYR A 196 -20.46 33.85 -10.30
N VAL A 197 -21.06 33.63 -9.13
CA VAL A 197 -22.44 33.15 -9.01
C VAL A 197 -23.40 34.19 -9.60
N GLU A 198 -23.23 35.48 -9.28
CA GLU A 198 -24.06 36.57 -9.81
C GLU A 198 -24.01 36.64 -11.34
N SER A 199 -22.81 36.60 -11.92
CA SER A 199 -22.63 36.64 -13.38
C SER A 199 -23.31 35.45 -14.07
N LYS A 200 -23.19 34.24 -13.50
CA LYS A 200 -23.79 33.02 -14.06
C LYS A 200 -25.32 32.99 -13.92
N ILE A 201 -25.86 33.47 -12.78
CA ILE A 201 -27.31 33.60 -12.58
C ILE A 201 -27.89 34.59 -13.56
N LYS A 202 -27.27 35.77 -13.75
CA LYS A 202 -27.70 36.76 -14.77
C LYS A 202 -27.74 36.13 -16.16
N ALA A 203 -26.70 35.38 -16.54
CA ALA A 203 -26.67 34.70 -17.83
C ALA A 203 -27.77 33.62 -17.96
N ALA A 204 -28.04 32.88 -16.89
CA ALA A 204 -29.11 31.86 -16.90
C ALA A 204 -30.51 32.48 -16.98
N ILE A 205 -30.77 33.63 -16.35
CA ILE A 205 -32.01 34.36 -16.42
C ILE A 205 -32.27 34.89 -17.84
N VAL A 206 -31.23 35.33 -18.54
CA VAL A 206 -31.33 35.77 -19.94
C VAL A 206 -31.78 34.60 -20.85
N GLN A 207 -31.33 33.35 -20.56
CA GLN A 207 -31.71 32.17 -21.33
C GLN A 207 -33.08 31.60 -20.92
N ASP A 208 -33.42 31.71 -19.62
CA ASP A 208 -34.70 31.22 -19.07
C ASP A 208 -35.28 32.28 -18.12
N PRO A 209 -36.09 33.24 -18.61
CA PRO A 209 -36.71 34.28 -17.78
C PRO A 209 -37.59 33.74 -16.64
N SER A 210 -38.10 32.52 -16.73
CA SER A 210 -38.93 31.89 -15.67
C SER A 210 -38.13 31.69 -14.36
N LEU A 211 -36.79 31.63 -14.44
CA LEU A 211 -35.94 31.59 -13.28
C LEU A 211 -36.09 32.83 -12.35
N MET A 212 -36.54 33.98 -12.85
CA MET A 212 -36.73 35.16 -12.00
C MET A 212 -37.82 34.95 -10.94
N THR A 213 -38.84 34.15 -11.24
CA THR A 213 -39.96 33.92 -10.35
C THR A 213 -39.83 32.66 -9.50
N ASP A 214 -39.02 31.68 -9.93
CA ASP A 214 -38.81 30.42 -9.22
C ASP A 214 -37.64 30.48 -8.24
N LYS A 215 -37.94 30.90 -7.01
CA LYS A 215 -36.95 30.99 -5.90
C LYS A 215 -36.27 29.63 -5.56
N ASN A 216 -36.97 28.52 -5.76
CA ASN A 216 -36.41 27.19 -5.47
C ASN A 216 -35.37 26.78 -6.51
N ARG A 217 -35.64 27.02 -7.78
CA ARG A 217 -34.68 26.77 -8.88
C ARG A 217 -33.47 27.72 -8.73
N GLN A 218 -33.68 29.01 -8.42
CA GLN A 218 -32.59 29.94 -8.16
C GLN A 218 -31.69 29.47 -7.02
N LYS A 219 -32.27 29.04 -5.88
CA LYS A 219 -31.50 28.55 -4.74
C LYS A 219 -30.65 27.32 -5.10
N LYS A 220 -31.24 26.34 -5.84
CA LYS A 220 -30.48 25.18 -6.29
C LYS A 220 -29.34 25.56 -7.23
N LEU A 221 -29.60 26.43 -8.20
CA LEU A 221 -28.60 26.91 -9.14
C LEU A 221 -27.47 27.66 -8.43
N THR A 222 -27.80 28.54 -7.46
CA THR A 222 -26.82 29.24 -6.62
C THR A 222 -25.90 28.27 -5.89
N GLN A 223 -26.46 27.23 -5.28
CA GLN A 223 -25.68 26.21 -4.57
C GLN A 223 -24.76 25.43 -5.52
N GLN A 224 -25.25 25.07 -6.71
CA GLN A 224 -24.46 24.39 -7.73
C GLN A 224 -23.29 25.24 -8.23
N LEU A 225 -23.55 26.49 -8.56
CA LEU A 225 -22.53 27.43 -9.03
C LEU A 225 -21.50 27.76 -7.96
N ALA A 226 -21.92 27.89 -6.71
CA ALA A 226 -20.98 28.08 -5.59
C ALA A 226 -20.06 26.86 -5.39
N ALA A 227 -20.61 25.63 -5.48
CA ALA A 227 -19.82 24.41 -5.41
C ALA A 227 -18.86 24.27 -6.61
N GLU A 228 -19.31 24.62 -7.82
CA GLU A 228 -18.48 24.64 -9.03
C GLU A 228 -17.29 25.62 -8.88
N TYR A 229 -17.58 26.84 -8.43
CA TYR A 229 -16.52 27.84 -8.18
C TYR A 229 -15.52 27.35 -7.14
N GLN A 230 -15.98 26.80 -6.03
CA GLN A 230 -15.10 26.23 -4.99
C GLN A 230 -14.19 25.14 -5.55
N ALA A 231 -14.73 24.24 -6.37
CA ALA A 231 -13.95 23.19 -7.00
C ALA A 231 -12.90 23.74 -7.98
N LYS A 232 -13.24 24.80 -8.73
CA LYS A 232 -12.33 25.52 -9.63
C LYS A 232 -11.21 26.21 -8.86
N LEU A 233 -11.55 26.98 -7.84
CA LEU A 233 -10.61 27.70 -6.98
C LEU A 233 -9.61 26.74 -6.30
N LEU A 234 -10.10 25.60 -5.83
CA LEU A 234 -9.29 24.58 -5.24
C LEU A 234 -8.27 24.01 -6.23
N LYS A 235 -8.70 23.66 -7.46
CA LYS A 235 -7.80 23.20 -8.52
C LYS A 235 -6.73 24.22 -8.87
N GLU A 236 -7.09 25.49 -9.02
CA GLU A 236 -6.17 26.58 -9.31
C GLU A 236 -5.18 26.81 -8.15
N THR A 237 -5.66 26.72 -6.91
CA THR A 237 -4.80 26.86 -5.73
C THR A 237 -3.79 25.74 -5.64
N VAL A 238 -4.21 24.50 -5.88
CA VAL A 238 -3.33 23.31 -5.92
C VAL A 238 -2.31 23.40 -7.06
N SER A 239 -2.70 23.90 -8.23
CA SER A 239 -1.77 24.05 -9.37
C SER A 239 -0.66 25.08 -9.11
N LYS A 240 -0.93 26.09 -8.27
CA LYS A 240 0.06 27.12 -7.86
C LYS A 240 0.98 26.67 -6.71
N ILE A 241 0.71 25.54 -6.08
CA ILE A 241 1.53 24.96 -5.00
C ILE A 241 2.44 23.84 -5.54
N LYS A 242 2.19 23.36 -6.75
CA LYS A 242 3.05 22.41 -7.43
C LYS A 242 4.31 23.07 -7.94
#